data_1cd81be4caaf565f39eacfb7b72851db
#
_entry.id   1cd81be4caaf565f39eacfb7b72851db
#
_cell.length_a   1.000
_cell.length_b   1.000
_cell.length_c   1.000
_cell.angle_alpha   90.00
_cell.angle_beta   90.00
_cell.angle_gamma   90.00
#
_symmetry.space_group_name_H-M   'P 1'
#
loop_
_entity.id
_entity.type
_entity.pdbx_description
1 polymer ?
#
loop_
_entity_poly.entity_id
_entity_poly.type
_entity_poly.pdbx_seq_one_letter_code
_entity_poly.pdbx_strand_id
1 'polypeptide(L)'
;MVRRVREGASGENDRPAATTVAVVGAGMSGLIAARALHRRGIDVLVLESADRPGGRMMAETSALGSRLDLGGQWVGHGHHRFTALAEELGASLFPMRTPKLSAVIDGPRKIPAWSPAMLTTGVVLLLWEARSRCGAPRRWESRTVGSWLRMVPGRTARRLLEVLVEVSTTADPDRYTMRAFAEMVRYQGGLTAMLSTKGGAQDALVAEGAGTLAERLAEELGPRVLTGRRVVSIQRDESGVTLRTASGSVRAAKAIVSVPPPMSARITYDPPLPASRTELERSTYMGSVYKAIAVYERPFWRQDHVECTLLGNPGGAVFDTSPPGGPGHLCVLVAGPEARELDRLDAAERRKAVLGPLAPPMSGPRSSNRWAGTRSPGISTSTSAAVTRHCRTWEAPTDILRCRPSRSATSTGPERRPRASTPATSRAPSNPASARRTR
;
A
#
# COMPACT_ATOMS: atom_id res chain seq x y z
N MET A 1 22.11 -22.49 -39.19
CA MET A 1 23.19 -23.15 -38.44
C MET A 1 22.89 -22.93 -36.94
N VAL A 2 22.12 -23.85 -36.35
CA VAL A 2 21.59 -23.74 -34.97
C VAL A 2 22.62 -24.43 -34.06
N ARG A 3 23.24 -23.66 -33.18
CA ARG A 3 24.16 -24.18 -32.14
C ARG A 3 23.34 -24.74 -30.99
N ARG A 4 23.26 -26.06 -30.88
CA ARG A 4 22.78 -26.77 -29.68
C ARG A 4 23.70 -26.41 -28.51
N VAL A 5 23.13 -25.79 -27.47
CA VAL A 5 23.78 -25.66 -26.17
C VAL A 5 23.66 -27.01 -25.46
N ARG A 6 24.80 -27.59 -25.11
CA ARG A 6 24.95 -28.86 -24.42
C ARG A 6 24.34 -28.76 -23.03
N GLU A 7 23.41 -29.65 -22.76
CA GLU A 7 23.11 -30.11 -21.40
C GLU A 7 24.37 -30.83 -20.88
N GLY A 8 24.91 -30.30 -19.80
CA GLY A 8 26.06 -30.90 -19.17
C GLY A 8 26.29 -30.34 -17.79
N ALA A 9 26.21 -31.26 -16.79
CA ALA A 9 26.60 -31.15 -15.42
C ALA A 9 25.46 -30.99 -14.38
N SER A 10 24.67 -32.05 -14.21
CA SER A 10 24.13 -32.45 -12.92
C SER A 10 25.30 -32.97 -12.08
N GLY A 11 25.63 -32.27 -10.95
CA GLY A 11 26.52 -32.87 -9.96
C GLY A 11 27.59 -31.97 -9.35
N GLU A 12 27.31 -30.68 -9.09
CA GLU A 12 28.25 -29.91 -8.26
C GLU A 12 27.51 -28.79 -7.51
N ASN A 13 27.55 -28.90 -6.16
CA ASN A 13 27.04 -28.00 -5.12
C ASN A 13 25.60 -28.19 -4.65
N ASP A 14 25.32 -29.34 -4.08
CA ASP A 14 24.13 -29.53 -3.21
C ASP A 14 24.34 -29.00 -1.76
N ARG A 15 25.34 -28.13 -1.56
CA ARG A 15 25.48 -27.41 -0.29
C ARG A 15 24.46 -26.27 -0.29
N PRO A 16 23.56 -26.22 0.73
CA PRO A 16 22.65 -25.10 0.84
C PRO A 16 23.45 -23.80 0.92
N ALA A 17 23.02 -22.79 0.14
CA ALA A 17 23.59 -21.46 0.31
C ALA A 17 23.41 -21.04 1.77
N ALA A 18 24.49 -20.51 2.40
CA ALA A 18 24.47 -20.12 3.80
C ALA A 18 24.58 -18.61 3.92
N THR A 19 23.85 -18.02 4.88
CA THR A 19 23.90 -16.60 5.21
C THR A 19 23.58 -16.38 6.68
N THR A 20 23.90 -15.21 7.23
CA THR A 20 23.50 -14.87 8.59
C THR A 20 22.00 -14.58 8.68
N VAL A 21 21.45 -13.81 7.74
CA VAL A 21 20.02 -13.48 7.71
C VAL A 21 19.46 -13.70 6.30
N ALA A 22 18.38 -14.49 6.21
CA ALA A 22 17.60 -14.63 4.99
C ALA A 22 16.36 -13.72 5.05
N VAL A 23 16.13 -12.93 4.01
CA VAL A 23 14.94 -12.07 3.89
C VAL A 23 14.03 -12.65 2.82
N VAL A 24 12.78 -12.92 3.16
CA VAL A 24 11.76 -13.44 2.24
C VAL A 24 10.93 -12.29 1.70
N GLY A 25 11.10 -12.01 0.41
CA GLY A 25 10.45 -10.94 -0.31
C GLY A 25 11.36 -9.73 -0.56
N ALA A 26 11.52 -9.35 -1.84
CA ALA A 26 12.23 -8.15 -2.27
C ALA A 26 11.29 -6.96 -2.50
N GLY A 27 10.20 -6.86 -1.73
CA GLY A 27 9.42 -5.63 -1.63
C GLY A 27 10.21 -4.56 -0.86
N MET A 28 9.71 -3.32 -0.84
CA MET A 28 10.36 -2.19 -0.15
C MET A 28 10.79 -2.54 1.28
N SER A 29 9.92 -3.18 2.06
CA SER A 29 10.23 -3.57 3.46
C SER A 29 11.40 -4.55 3.56
N GLY A 30 11.45 -5.55 2.68
CA GLY A 30 12.53 -6.54 2.66
C GLY A 30 13.86 -5.95 2.19
N LEU A 31 13.81 -5.12 1.14
CA LEU A 31 15.00 -4.43 0.63
C LEU A 31 15.60 -3.47 1.66
N ILE A 32 14.77 -2.69 2.36
CA ILE A 32 15.23 -1.80 3.44
C ILE A 32 15.82 -2.60 4.62
N ALA A 33 15.18 -3.70 5.00
CA ALA A 33 15.71 -4.57 6.05
C ALA A 33 17.07 -5.16 5.66
N ALA A 34 17.18 -5.68 4.44
CA ALA A 34 18.43 -6.24 3.92
C ALA A 34 19.53 -5.18 3.82
N ARG A 35 19.21 -3.99 3.31
CA ARG A 35 20.15 -2.86 3.24
C ARG A 35 20.67 -2.46 4.63
N ALA A 36 19.76 -2.36 5.61
CA ALA A 36 20.14 -2.00 6.97
C ALA A 36 21.06 -3.03 7.65
N LEU A 37 20.85 -4.31 7.35
CA LEU A 37 21.73 -5.40 7.82
C LEU A 37 23.08 -5.35 7.09
N HIS A 38 23.06 -5.22 5.77
CA HIS A 38 24.27 -5.16 4.95
C HIS A 38 25.19 -4.00 5.34
N ARG A 39 24.63 -2.82 5.58
CA ARG A 39 25.38 -1.63 6.05
C ARG A 39 26.01 -1.80 7.43
N ARG A 40 25.54 -2.78 8.22
CA ARG A 40 26.13 -3.19 9.50
C ARG A 40 27.13 -4.34 9.38
N GLY A 41 27.49 -4.72 8.15
CA GLY A 41 28.39 -5.85 7.91
C GLY A 41 27.79 -7.22 8.13
N ILE A 42 26.46 -7.33 8.28
CA ILE A 42 25.77 -8.61 8.46
C ILE A 42 25.53 -9.22 7.07
N ASP A 43 25.95 -10.48 6.92
CA ASP A 43 25.68 -11.21 5.70
C ASP A 43 24.20 -11.50 5.54
N VAL A 44 23.64 -11.14 4.37
CA VAL A 44 22.20 -11.19 4.09
C VAL A 44 21.92 -11.67 2.67
N LEU A 45 20.90 -12.52 2.52
CA LEU A 45 20.32 -12.92 1.25
C LEU A 45 18.83 -12.57 1.21
N VAL A 46 18.37 -12.02 0.08
CA VAL A 46 16.97 -11.73 -0.17
C VAL A 46 16.44 -12.72 -1.20
N LEU A 47 15.36 -13.42 -0.88
CA LEU A 47 14.70 -14.40 -1.75
C LEU A 47 13.37 -13.81 -2.24
N GLU A 48 13.27 -13.54 -3.54
CA GLU A 48 12.07 -12.98 -4.19
C GLU A 48 11.43 -14.02 -5.10
N SER A 49 10.12 -14.15 -5.02
CA SER A 49 9.35 -15.10 -5.81
C SER A 49 9.16 -14.68 -7.28
N ALA A 50 9.12 -13.37 -7.53
CA ALA A 50 9.01 -12.81 -8.87
C ALA A 50 10.37 -12.72 -9.58
N ASP A 51 10.34 -12.41 -10.85
CA ASP A 51 11.51 -12.15 -11.70
C ASP A 51 12.10 -10.73 -11.50
N ARG A 52 11.44 -9.90 -10.70
CA ARG A 52 11.79 -8.51 -10.40
C ARG A 52 11.66 -8.17 -8.92
N PRO A 53 12.46 -7.23 -8.39
CA PRO A 53 12.26 -6.64 -7.07
C PRO A 53 11.10 -5.64 -7.06
N GLY A 54 10.79 -5.06 -5.89
CA GLY A 54 9.85 -3.99 -5.67
C GLY A 54 8.48 -4.44 -5.15
N GLY A 55 8.09 -5.68 -5.41
CA GLY A 55 6.79 -6.20 -4.95
C GLY A 55 5.64 -5.34 -5.49
N ARG A 56 4.95 -4.61 -4.59
CA ARG A 56 3.83 -3.71 -4.92
C ARG A 56 4.24 -2.34 -5.48
N MET A 57 5.51 -2.02 -5.49
CA MET A 57 6.07 -0.91 -6.25
C MET A 57 6.65 -1.46 -7.55
N MET A 58 6.22 -0.88 -8.65
CA MET A 58 6.62 -1.31 -9.98
C MET A 58 6.63 -0.09 -10.90
N ALA A 59 7.73 0.16 -11.53
CA ALA A 59 7.85 1.20 -12.54
C ALA A 59 8.18 0.57 -13.90
N GLU A 60 7.69 1.21 -14.97
CA GLU A 60 7.90 0.81 -16.35
C GLU A 60 8.20 2.04 -17.20
N THR A 61 8.96 1.88 -18.28
CA THR A 61 9.20 2.97 -19.20
C THR A 61 8.16 2.94 -20.32
N SER A 62 7.47 4.07 -20.51
CA SER A 62 6.48 4.21 -21.57
C SER A 62 7.14 4.28 -22.96
N ALA A 63 6.32 4.11 -24.01
CA ALA A 63 6.77 4.29 -25.39
C ALA A 63 7.28 5.72 -25.70
N LEU A 64 6.91 6.70 -24.89
CA LEU A 64 7.40 8.09 -24.98
C LEU A 64 8.60 8.36 -24.06
N GLY A 65 9.21 7.32 -23.49
CA GLY A 65 10.42 7.42 -22.66
C GLY A 65 10.20 7.88 -21.22
N SER A 66 8.96 8.15 -20.79
CA SER A 66 8.68 8.54 -19.40
C SER A 66 8.48 7.33 -18.49
N ARG A 67 8.81 7.47 -17.20
CA ARG A 67 8.61 6.42 -16.21
C ARG A 67 7.17 6.46 -15.69
N LEU A 68 6.57 5.29 -15.57
CA LEU A 68 5.20 5.06 -15.14
C LEU A 68 5.20 4.15 -13.93
N ASP A 69 4.57 4.58 -12.84
CA ASP A 69 4.34 3.72 -11.69
C ASP A 69 3.07 2.88 -11.89
N LEU A 70 3.22 1.62 -12.20
CA LEU A 70 2.12 0.66 -12.32
C LEU A 70 1.70 0.07 -10.96
N GLY A 71 2.51 0.27 -9.92
CA GLY A 71 2.22 -0.04 -8.52
C GLY A 71 1.88 1.18 -7.69
N GLY A 72 2.35 1.19 -6.43
CA GLY A 72 2.25 2.36 -5.54
C GLY A 72 3.04 3.53 -6.10
N GLN A 73 2.44 4.73 -6.11
CA GLN A 73 3.02 5.91 -6.74
C GLN A 73 3.00 7.17 -5.86
N TRP A 74 1.98 7.32 -5.01
CA TRP A 74 1.80 8.55 -4.24
C TRP A 74 2.67 8.60 -2.99
N VAL A 75 3.24 9.77 -2.77
CA VAL A 75 3.96 10.13 -1.56
C VAL A 75 3.08 11.09 -0.77
N GLY A 76 2.63 10.65 0.40
CA GLY A 76 1.81 11.47 1.28
C GLY A 76 2.66 12.42 2.11
N HIS A 77 2.05 13.53 2.54
CA HIS A 77 2.70 14.56 3.38
C HIS A 77 3.40 13.99 4.63
N GLY A 78 2.85 12.92 5.22
CA GLY A 78 3.44 12.26 6.41
C GLY A 78 4.46 11.16 6.10
N HIS A 79 4.84 10.93 4.85
CA HIS A 79 5.75 9.85 4.45
C HIS A 79 7.24 10.25 4.57
N HIS A 80 7.64 10.84 5.70
CA HIS A 80 8.98 11.42 5.92
C HIS A 80 10.13 10.45 5.64
N ARG A 81 9.97 9.15 6.02
CA ARG A 81 11.00 8.13 5.74
C ARG A 81 11.12 7.81 4.27
N PHE A 82 10.00 7.82 3.54
CA PHE A 82 10.03 7.60 2.10
C PHE A 82 10.67 8.79 1.38
N THR A 83 10.33 10.01 1.79
CA THR A 83 10.93 11.24 1.26
C THR A 83 12.44 11.26 1.47
N ALA A 84 12.91 10.99 2.70
CA ALA A 84 14.33 10.92 2.99
C ALA A 84 15.04 9.82 2.19
N LEU A 85 14.40 8.67 1.99
CA LEU A 85 14.94 7.59 1.15
C LEU A 85 15.01 8.01 -0.33
N ALA A 86 14.01 8.71 -0.83
CA ALA A 86 13.99 9.21 -2.20
C ALA A 86 15.16 10.17 -2.44
N GLU A 87 15.37 11.12 -1.53
CA GLU A 87 16.51 12.05 -1.54
C GLU A 87 17.85 11.29 -1.48
N GLU A 88 18.00 10.36 -0.54
CA GLU A 88 19.21 9.53 -0.38
C GLU A 88 19.55 8.74 -1.65
N LEU A 89 18.52 8.22 -2.33
CA LEU A 89 18.68 7.48 -3.58
C LEU A 89 18.72 8.39 -4.83
N GLY A 90 18.71 9.72 -4.68
CA GLY A 90 18.81 10.67 -5.78
C GLY A 90 17.55 10.75 -6.64
N ALA A 91 16.37 10.50 -6.07
CA ALA A 91 15.10 10.66 -6.76
C ALA A 91 14.44 12.00 -6.43
N SER A 92 13.71 12.55 -7.40
CA SER A 92 13.09 13.88 -7.31
C SER A 92 11.60 13.77 -7.04
N LEU A 93 11.10 14.47 -6.02
CA LEU A 93 9.67 14.58 -5.75
C LEU A 93 9.09 15.82 -6.43
N PHE A 94 7.89 15.68 -6.95
CA PHE A 94 7.12 16.83 -7.43
C PHE A 94 5.68 16.79 -6.89
N PRO A 95 5.07 17.96 -6.61
CA PRO A 95 3.72 18.02 -6.08
C PRO A 95 2.72 17.50 -7.12
N MET A 96 1.78 16.67 -6.65
CA MET A 96 0.68 16.24 -7.50
C MET A 96 -0.20 17.44 -7.85
N ARG A 97 -0.56 17.56 -9.12
CA ARG A 97 -1.52 18.57 -9.56
C ARG A 97 -2.90 18.22 -9.04
N THR A 98 -3.55 19.17 -8.42
CA THR A 98 -4.92 19.01 -7.90
C THR A 98 -5.81 20.09 -8.44
N PRO A 99 -6.94 19.76 -9.07
CA PRO A 99 -7.97 20.75 -9.39
C PRO A 99 -8.63 21.24 -8.10
N LYS A 100 -9.20 22.44 -8.14
CA LYS A 100 -9.93 23.00 -6.98
C LYS A 100 -11.08 22.11 -6.52
N LEU A 101 -11.75 21.44 -7.46
CA LEU A 101 -12.82 20.47 -7.22
C LEU A 101 -12.72 19.35 -8.27
N SER A 102 -12.62 18.12 -7.82
CA SER A 102 -12.72 16.95 -8.70
C SER A 102 -14.16 16.80 -9.19
N ALA A 103 -14.32 16.56 -10.49
CA ALA A 103 -15.63 16.34 -11.07
C ALA A 103 -16.15 14.94 -10.68
N VAL A 104 -17.47 14.80 -10.55
CA VAL A 104 -18.14 13.49 -10.43
C VAL A 104 -18.95 13.29 -11.70
N ILE A 105 -18.72 12.17 -12.38
CA ILE A 105 -19.29 11.89 -13.70
C ILE A 105 -20.08 10.58 -13.67
N ASP A 106 -21.31 10.63 -14.11
CA ASP A 106 -22.21 9.48 -14.24
C ASP A 106 -22.64 9.32 -15.70
N GLY A 107 -22.00 8.42 -16.43
CA GLY A 107 -22.13 8.31 -17.87
C GLY A 107 -21.77 9.64 -18.57
N PRO A 108 -22.67 10.25 -19.38
CA PRO A 108 -22.41 11.52 -20.04
C PRO A 108 -22.65 12.76 -19.14
N ARG A 109 -23.10 12.56 -17.89
CA ARG A 109 -23.57 13.64 -17.02
C ARG A 109 -22.53 13.98 -15.97
N LYS A 110 -22.21 15.28 -15.83
CA LYS A 110 -21.47 15.80 -14.68
C LYS A 110 -22.45 16.08 -13.54
N ILE A 111 -22.19 15.50 -12.37
CA ILE A 111 -23.00 15.72 -11.16
C ILE A 111 -22.65 17.09 -10.57
N PRO A 112 -23.62 18.00 -10.40
CA PRO A 112 -23.37 19.31 -9.80
C PRO A 112 -22.95 19.19 -8.33
N ALA A 113 -21.99 20.02 -7.91
CA ALA A 113 -21.47 20.01 -6.54
C ALA A 113 -22.55 20.29 -5.47
N TRP A 114 -23.60 21.02 -5.83
CA TRP A 114 -24.76 21.34 -4.97
C TRP A 114 -25.90 20.32 -5.06
N SER A 115 -25.73 19.23 -5.83
CA SER A 115 -26.78 18.21 -5.97
C SER A 115 -27.06 17.51 -4.63
N PRO A 116 -28.29 16.99 -4.43
CA PRO A 116 -28.63 16.21 -3.22
C PRO A 116 -27.67 15.05 -2.98
N ALA A 117 -27.17 14.42 -4.07
CA ALA A 117 -26.22 13.33 -3.97
C ALA A 117 -24.87 13.79 -3.37
N MET A 118 -24.35 14.92 -3.79
CA MET A 118 -23.10 15.47 -3.24
C MET A 118 -23.26 15.94 -1.80
N LEU A 119 -24.40 16.55 -1.45
CA LEU A 119 -24.71 16.96 -0.09
C LEU A 119 -24.82 15.74 0.84
N THR A 120 -25.53 14.70 0.43
CA THR A 120 -25.61 13.43 1.18
C THR A 120 -24.22 12.80 1.38
N THR A 121 -23.44 12.74 0.32
CA THR A 121 -22.05 12.22 0.39
C THR A 121 -21.21 13.04 1.37
N GLY A 122 -21.27 14.36 1.32
CA GLY A 122 -20.56 15.25 2.24
C GLY A 122 -20.94 15.01 3.70
N VAL A 123 -22.23 14.90 4.01
CA VAL A 123 -22.71 14.57 5.37
C VAL A 123 -22.17 13.22 5.84
N VAL A 124 -22.22 12.19 4.99
CA VAL A 124 -21.70 10.86 5.33
C VAL A 124 -20.19 10.89 5.60
N LEU A 125 -19.42 11.58 4.78
CA LEU A 125 -17.97 11.70 4.96
C LEU A 125 -17.63 12.45 6.26
N LEU A 126 -18.36 13.52 6.60
CA LEU A 126 -18.21 14.23 7.87
C LEU A 126 -18.53 13.34 9.08
N LEU A 127 -19.60 12.54 9.01
CA LEU A 127 -19.94 11.60 10.06
C LEU A 127 -18.87 10.51 10.23
N TRP A 128 -18.33 10.00 9.15
CA TRP A 128 -17.25 9.01 9.20
C TRP A 128 -15.96 9.61 9.77
N GLU A 129 -15.59 10.84 9.37
CA GLU A 129 -14.45 11.56 9.94
C GLU A 129 -14.59 11.73 11.44
N ALA A 130 -15.73 12.25 11.91
CA ALA A 130 -16.00 12.43 13.33
C ALA A 130 -15.95 11.09 14.10
N ARG A 131 -16.53 10.02 13.54
CA ARG A 131 -16.53 8.70 14.17
C ARG A 131 -15.17 8.03 14.21
N SER A 132 -14.33 8.23 13.17
CA SER A 132 -12.97 7.71 13.18
C SER A 132 -12.13 8.33 14.30
N ARG A 133 -12.34 9.60 14.61
CA ARG A 133 -11.66 10.33 15.70
C ARG A 133 -12.16 9.93 17.10
N CYS A 134 -13.48 9.79 17.26
CA CYS A 134 -14.11 9.46 18.55
C CYS A 134 -14.06 7.95 18.90
N GLY A 135 -13.52 7.10 18.01
CA GLY A 135 -13.54 5.66 18.14
C GLY A 135 -14.79 5.00 17.53
N ALA A 136 -14.61 3.82 16.98
CA ALA A 136 -15.68 3.07 16.34
C ALA A 136 -16.60 2.41 17.39
N PRO A 137 -17.93 2.58 17.29
CA PRO A 137 -18.87 1.90 18.20
C PRO A 137 -18.77 0.37 18.07
N ARG A 138 -18.96 -0.38 19.17
CA ARG A 138 -18.94 -1.86 19.15
C ARG A 138 -19.90 -2.46 18.12
N ARG A 139 -21.09 -1.87 17.92
CA ARG A 139 -22.05 -2.31 16.89
C ARG A 139 -21.51 -2.26 15.45
N TRP A 140 -20.38 -1.60 15.21
CA TRP A 140 -19.74 -1.56 13.92
C TRP A 140 -18.87 -2.80 13.64
N GLU A 141 -18.63 -3.63 14.63
CA GLU A 141 -18.00 -4.94 14.46
C GLU A 141 -18.89 -5.92 13.69
N SER A 142 -20.22 -5.77 13.86
CA SER A 142 -21.22 -6.66 13.25
C SER A 142 -21.76 -6.20 11.89
N ARG A 143 -21.25 -5.10 11.34
CA ARG A 143 -21.70 -4.56 10.06
C ARG A 143 -20.56 -4.38 9.09
N THR A 144 -20.73 -4.88 7.88
CA THR A 144 -19.81 -4.61 6.77
C THR A 144 -20.02 -3.18 6.26
N VAL A 145 -18.99 -2.63 5.62
CA VAL A 145 -19.09 -1.31 4.97
C VAL A 145 -20.18 -1.34 3.90
N GLY A 146 -20.26 -2.38 3.07
CA GLY A 146 -21.29 -2.51 2.05
C GLY A 146 -22.69 -2.55 2.64
N SER A 147 -22.93 -3.29 3.77
CA SER A 147 -24.22 -3.30 4.44
C SER A 147 -24.63 -1.92 4.95
N TRP A 148 -23.65 -1.11 5.39
CA TRP A 148 -23.89 0.25 5.84
C TRP A 148 -24.16 1.20 4.65
N LEU A 149 -23.41 1.07 3.54
CA LEU A 149 -23.62 1.85 2.34
C LEU A 149 -25.04 1.66 1.77
N ARG A 150 -25.59 0.45 1.84
CA ARG A 150 -26.96 0.18 1.39
C ARG A 150 -28.03 0.98 2.12
N MET A 151 -27.74 1.51 3.32
CA MET A 151 -28.66 2.39 4.07
C MET A 151 -28.57 3.87 3.66
N VAL A 152 -27.56 4.26 2.90
CA VAL A 152 -27.40 5.65 2.44
C VAL A 152 -28.50 5.98 1.43
N PRO A 153 -29.26 7.07 1.64
CA PRO A 153 -30.30 7.48 0.72
C PRO A 153 -29.72 7.98 -0.62
N GLY A 154 -30.42 7.68 -1.70
CA GLY A 154 -30.03 8.10 -3.05
C GLY A 154 -28.99 7.20 -3.73
N ARG A 155 -29.35 6.70 -4.92
CA ARG A 155 -28.48 5.75 -5.68
C ARG A 155 -27.12 6.37 -6.04
N THR A 156 -27.11 7.62 -6.50
CA THR A 156 -25.89 8.33 -6.92
C THR A 156 -24.95 8.58 -5.74
N ALA A 157 -25.49 9.01 -4.56
CA ALA A 157 -24.68 9.20 -3.35
C ALA A 157 -24.06 7.89 -2.88
N ARG A 158 -24.85 6.81 -2.87
CA ARG A 158 -24.39 5.47 -2.51
C ARG A 158 -23.28 5.01 -3.46
N ARG A 159 -23.48 5.12 -4.76
CA ARG A 159 -22.50 4.73 -5.76
C ARG A 159 -21.19 5.54 -5.63
N LEU A 160 -21.28 6.84 -5.39
CA LEU A 160 -20.09 7.67 -5.16
C LEU A 160 -19.30 7.21 -3.93
N LEU A 161 -19.98 6.93 -2.82
CA LEU A 161 -19.33 6.42 -1.62
C LEU A 161 -18.73 5.02 -1.83
N GLU A 162 -19.38 4.14 -2.58
CA GLU A 162 -18.83 2.84 -2.97
C GLU A 162 -17.51 3.01 -3.71
N VAL A 163 -17.50 3.80 -4.78
CA VAL A 163 -16.29 4.06 -5.57
C VAL A 163 -15.18 4.67 -4.71
N LEU A 164 -15.50 5.68 -3.88
CA LEU A 164 -14.52 6.30 -2.98
C LEU A 164 -13.91 5.28 -1.99
N VAL A 165 -14.75 4.42 -1.40
CA VAL A 165 -14.30 3.37 -0.49
C VAL A 165 -13.45 2.34 -1.23
N GLU A 166 -13.90 1.84 -2.37
CA GLU A 166 -13.18 0.83 -3.15
C GLU A 166 -11.82 1.35 -3.63
N VAL A 167 -11.76 2.55 -4.20
CA VAL A 167 -10.50 3.15 -4.66
C VAL A 167 -9.54 3.39 -3.47
N SER A 168 -10.07 3.79 -2.30
CA SER A 168 -9.24 4.06 -1.13
C SER A 168 -8.75 2.80 -0.43
N THR A 169 -9.52 1.71 -0.46
CA THR A 169 -9.21 0.46 0.27
C THR A 169 -8.75 -0.68 -0.63
N THR A 170 -9.07 -0.61 -1.92
CA THR A 170 -8.91 -1.68 -2.92
C THR A 170 -9.65 -2.97 -2.57
N ALA A 171 -10.54 -2.91 -1.57
CA ALA A 171 -11.22 -4.04 -0.99
C ALA A 171 -12.70 -4.05 -1.37
N ASP A 172 -13.29 -5.23 -1.32
CA ASP A 172 -14.73 -5.42 -1.45
C ASP A 172 -15.42 -4.91 -0.17
N PRO A 173 -16.32 -3.90 -0.25
CA PRO A 173 -16.97 -3.32 0.93
C PRO A 173 -17.76 -4.32 1.77
N ASP A 174 -18.18 -5.44 1.19
CA ASP A 174 -18.89 -6.50 1.91
C ASP A 174 -17.96 -7.46 2.68
N ARG A 175 -16.64 -7.36 2.50
CA ARG A 175 -15.67 -8.26 3.12
C ARG A 175 -14.96 -7.71 4.34
N TYR A 176 -15.25 -6.50 4.78
CA TYR A 176 -14.66 -5.92 5.99
C TYR A 176 -15.64 -5.04 6.74
N THR A 177 -15.41 -4.91 8.04
CA THR A 177 -16.34 -4.25 8.94
C THR A 177 -16.18 -2.73 8.93
N MET A 178 -17.25 -2.02 9.32
CA MET A 178 -17.20 -0.57 9.55
C MET A 178 -16.18 -0.19 10.62
N ARG A 179 -15.94 -1.06 11.61
CA ARG A 179 -14.90 -0.84 12.62
C ARG A 179 -13.51 -0.87 12.00
N ALA A 180 -13.21 -1.90 11.19
CA ALA A 180 -11.92 -2.00 10.50
C ALA A 180 -11.68 -0.79 9.57
N PHE A 181 -12.74 -0.31 8.90
CA PHE A 181 -12.68 0.90 8.08
C PHE A 181 -12.36 2.14 8.92
N ALA A 182 -13.08 2.35 10.03
CA ALA A 182 -12.85 3.51 10.90
C ALA A 182 -11.45 3.51 11.54
N GLU A 183 -10.95 2.34 11.94
CA GLU A 183 -9.58 2.19 12.44
C GLU A 183 -8.54 2.50 11.36
N MET A 184 -8.76 2.02 10.14
CA MET A 184 -7.90 2.34 8.99
C MET A 184 -7.87 3.85 8.72
N VAL A 185 -9.04 4.50 8.67
CA VAL A 185 -9.16 5.96 8.49
C VAL A 185 -8.39 6.70 9.58
N ARG A 186 -8.55 6.28 10.84
CA ARG A 186 -7.81 6.87 11.97
C ARG A 186 -6.30 6.71 11.84
N TYR A 187 -5.83 5.54 11.43
CA TYR A 187 -4.40 5.27 11.19
C TYR A 187 -3.80 6.13 10.09
N GLN A 188 -4.62 6.51 9.11
CA GLN A 188 -4.21 7.38 8.00
C GLN A 188 -4.24 8.87 8.34
N GLY A 189 -4.57 9.24 9.59
CA GLY A 189 -4.70 10.63 10.01
C GLY A 189 -6.08 11.25 9.72
N GLY A 190 -7.09 10.44 9.42
CA GLY A 190 -8.46 10.84 9.11
C GLY A 190 -8.81 10.71 7.62
N LEU A 191 -10.10 10.83 7.33
CA LEU A 191 -10.62 10.78 5.95
C LEU A 191 -10.09 11.92 5.09
N THR A 192 -9.99 13.11 5.67
CA THR A 192 -9.44 14.28 4.99
C THR A 192 -8.01 14.01 4.52
N ALA A 193 -7.13 13.51 5.40
CA ALA A 193 -5.77 13.15 5.04
C ALA A 193 -5.73 12.05 3.97
N MET A 194 -6.62 11.07 4.08
CA MET A 194 -6.67 9.92 3.15
C MET A 194 -7.15 10.30 1.75
N LEU A 195 -8.10 11.23 1.63
CA LEU A 195 -8.72 11.62 0.35
C LEU A 195 -8.11 12.88 -0.26
N SER A 196 -7.32 13.65 0.51
CA SER A 196 -6.71 14.88 0.01
C SER A 196 -5.44 14.60 -0.77
N THR A 197 -5.23 15.41 -1.78
CA THR A 197 -3.96 15.51 -2.50
C THR A 197 -3.02 16.45 -1.74
N LYS A 198 -3.22 17.75 -1.78
CA LYS A 198 -2.36 18.71 -1.09
C LYS A 198 -2.39 18.52 0.43
N GLY A 199 -1.23 18.23 1.02
CA GLY A 199 -1.08 17.95 2.46
C GLY A 199 -1.71 16.64 2.93
N GLY A 200 -2.14 15.76 2.00
CA GLY A 200 -2.75 14.48 2.29
C GLY A 200 -1.93 13.28 1.83
N ALA A 201 -2.62 12.17 1.59
CA ALA A 201 -1.99 10.91 1.20
C ALA A 201 -1.45 10.89 -0.24
N GLN A 202 -1.85 11.86 -1.07
CA GLN A 202 -1.54 11.95 -2.49
C GLN A 202 -0.81 13.27 -2.81
N ASP A 203 0.06 13.74 -1.91
CA ASP A 203 0.67 15.07 -1.97
C ASP A 203 1.68 15.23 -3.11
N ALA A 204 2.49 14.18 -3.33
CA ALA A 204 3.55 14.21 -4.32
C ALA A 204 3.69 12.88 -5.08
N LEU A 205 4.47 12.95 -6.14
CA LEU A 205 4.89 11.85 -6.99
C LEU A 205 6.41 11.86 -7.15
N VAL A 206 6.99 10.73 -7.55
CA VAL A 206 8.41 10.60 -7.87
C VAL A 206 8.60 10.76 -9.37
N ALA A 207 9.46 11.68 -9.80
CA ALA A 207 9.67 11.98 -11.22
C ALA A 207 10.21 10.78 -12.01
N GLU A 208 11.12 10.04 -11.41
CA GLU A 208 11.74 8.82 -11.95
C GLU A 208 10.85 7.58 -11.74
N GLY A 209 9.68 7.74 -11.11
CA GLY A 209 8.80 6.68 -10.67
C GLY A 209 9.20 6.12 -9.29
N ALA A 210 8.23 5.93 -8.42
CA ALA A 210 8.46 5.40 -7.07
C ALA A 210 9.02 3.96 -7.08
N GLY A 211 8.69 3.18 -8.12
CA GLY A 211 9.24 1.83 -8.31
C GLY A 211 10.75 1.81 -8.51
N THR A 212 11.32 2.87 -9.06
CA THR A 212 12.77 3.03 -9.27
C THR A 212 13.55 3.00 -7.95
N LEU A 213 12.94 3.43 -6.83
CA LEU A 213 13.61 3.35 -5.53
C LEU A 213 13.87 1.89 -5.13
N ALA A 214 12.93 0.99 -5.42
CA ALA A 214 13.13 -0.43 -5.15
C ALA A 214 14.18 -1.05 -6.08
N GLU A 215 14.24 -0.62 -7.34
CA GLU A 215 15.26 -1.01 -8.30
C GLU A 215 16.67 -0.60 -7.79
N ARG A 216 16.85 0.67 -7.41
CA ARG A 216 18.12 1.20 -6.85
C ARG A 216 18.54 0.51 -5.55
N LEU A 217 17.60 0.19 -4.67
CA LEU A 217 17.90 -0.59 -3.46
C LEU A 217 18.37 -2.01 -3.79
N ALA A 218 17.76 -2.65 -4.77
CA ALA A 218 18.16 -3.97 -5.20
C ALA A 218 19.53 -3.95 -5.90
N GLU A 219 19.81 -2.90 -6.69
CA GLU A 219 21.12 -2.66 -7.31
C GLU A 219 22.22 -2.45 -6.24
N GLU A 220 21.98 -1.66 -5.19
CA GLU A 220 22.91 -1.49 -4.05
C GLU A 220 23.22 -2.82 -3.35
N LEU A 221 22.23 -3.70 -3.22
CA LEU A 221 22.40 -5.02 -2.65
C LEU A 221 23.07 -6.02 -3.60
N GLY A 222 22.97 -5.80 -4.92
CA GLY A 222 23.60 -6.59 -5.96
C GLY A 222 23.23 -8.08 -5.90
N PRO A 223 24.22 -8.99 -5.94
CA PRO A 223 23.97 -10.44 -6.02
C PRO A 223 23.30 -11.04 -4.77
N ARG A 224 23.06 -10.24 -3.75
CA ARG A 224 22.32 -10.64 -2.54
C ARG A 224 20.81 -10.71 -2.77
N VAL A 225 20.29 -10.16 -3.87
CA VAL A 225 18.87 -10.22 -4.23
C VAL A 225 18.67 -11.31 -5.27
N LEU A 226 18.07 -12.41 -4.86
CA LEU A 226 17.82 -13.57 -5.73
C LEU A 226 16.35 -13.57 -6.15
N THR A 227 16.08 -13.24 -7.40
CA THR A 227 14.75 -13.31 -8.02
C THR A 227 14.42 -14.72 -8.51
N GLY A 228 13.14 -15.03 -8.76
CA GLY A 228 12.69 -16.37 -9.14
C GLY A 228 12.87 -17.42 -8.02
N ARG A 229 13.08 -16.99 -6.78
CA ARG A 229 13.34 -17.86 -5.62
C ARG A 229 12.15 -17.85 -4.65
N ARG A 230 11.06 -18.49 -5.05
CA ARG A 230 9.87 -18.62 -4.21
C ARG A 230 10.16 -19.53 -3.04
N VAL A 231 10.10 -19.00 -1.82
CA VAL A 231 10.17 -19.79 -0.58
C VAL A 231 8.84 -20.52 -0.38
N VAL A 232 8.89 -21.85 -0.27
CA VAL A 232 7.73 -22.72 -0.07
C VAL A 232 7.64 -23.27 1.34
N SER A 233 8.78 -23.41 2.04
CA SER A 233 8.78 -23.78 3.46
C SER A 233 9.94 -23.15 4.23
N ILE A 234 9.73 -22.97 5.52
CA ILE A 234 10.70 -22.47 6.49
C ILE A 234 10.71 -23.44 7.67
N GLN A 235 11.81 -24.16 7.83
CA GLN A 235 12.06 -25.07 8.95
C GLN A 235 12.98 -24.37 9.96
N ARG A 236 12.65 -24.46 11.25
CA ARG A 236 13.41 -23.84 12.36
C ARG A 236 13.87 -24.90 13.32
N ASP A 237 15.13 -24.85 13.71
CA ASP A 237 15.73 -25.66 14.74
C ASP A 237 16.62 -24.80 15.64
N GLU A 238 17.29 -25.44 16.63
CA GLU A 238 18.19 -24.74 17.56
C GLU A 238 19.38 -24.08 16.86
N SER A 239 19.79 -24.59 15.71
CA SER A 239 20.93 -24.08 14.92
C SER A 239 20.57 -23.03 13.90
N GLY A 240 19.28 -22.70 13.73
CA GLY A 240 18.82 -21.63 12.83
C GLY A 240 17.59 -21.99 11.99
N VAL A 241 17.56 -21.52 10.75
CA VAL A 241 16.43 -21.69 9.85
C VAL A 241 16.87 -22.20 8.47
N THR A 242 16.09 -23.09 7.89
CA THR A 242 16.27 -23.57 6.52
C THR A 242 15.09 -23.13 5.69
N LEU A 243 15.34 -22.33 4.64
CA LEU A 243 14.34 -21.88 3.69
C LEU A 243 14.44 -22.74 2.42
N ARG A 244 13.35 -23.39 2.02
CA ARG A 244 13.30 -24.22 0.81
C ARG A 244 12.63 -23.46 -0.34
N THR A 245 13.22 -23.57 -1.52
CA THR A 245 12.68 -23.08 -2.79
C THR A 245 12.63 -24.22 -3.79
N ALA A 246 12.01 -24.01 -4.96
CA ALA A 246 12.03 -25.02 -6.03
C ALA A 246 13.45 -25.30 -6.56
N SER A 247 14.38 -24.35 -6.41
CA SER A 247 15.76 -24.40 -6.94
C SER A 247 16.83 -24.65 -5.90
N GLY A 248 16.45 -25.18 -4.71
CA GLY A 248 17.39 -25.50 -3.64
C GLY A 248 16.99 -24.91 -2.29
N SER A 249 17.90 -24.91 -1.33
CA SER A 249 17.66 -24.41 0.02
C SER A 249 18.71 -23.39 0.44
N VAL A 250 18.30 -22.53 1.37
CA VAL A 250 19.16 -21.52 2.03
C VAL A 250 19.13 -21.79 3.53
N ARG A 251 20.32 -21.92 4.14
CA ARG A 251 20.48 -21.99 5.58
C ARG A 251 20.83 -20.62 6.14
N ALA A 252 20.17 -20.20 7.22
CA ALA A 252 20.45 -18.92 7.86
C ALA A 252 20.34 -19.03 9.38
N ALA A 253 21.01 -18.14 10.10
CA ALA A 253 20.82 -18.05 11.56
C ALA A 253 19.44 -17.44 11.90
N LYS A 254 18.94 -16.52 11.06
CA LYS A 254 17.64 -15.84 11.23
C LYS A 254 16.94 -15.69 9.89
N ALA A 255 15.60 -15.56 9.94
CA ALA A 255 14.80 -15.18 8.77
C ALA A 255 13.91 -13.98 9.06
N ILE A 256 13.78 -13.08 8.08
CA ILE A 256 12.82 -11.98 8.08
C ILE A 256 11.80 -12.26 6.97
N VAL A 257 10.53 -12.43 7.34
CA VAL A 257 9.43 -12.63 6.38
C VAL A 257 8.74 -11.29 6.14
N SER A 258 8.99 -10.68 4.98
CA SER A 258 8.50 -9.34 4.61
C SER A 258 7.35 -9.37 3.61
N VAL A 259 6.79 -10.53 3.34
CA VAL A 259 5.63 -10.71 2.47
C VAL A 259 4.31 -10.42 3.20
N PRO A 260 3.24 -10.02 2.48
CA PRO A 260 1.93 -9.81 3.08
C PRO A 260 1.41 -11.06 3.79
N PRO A 261 0.61 -10.93 4.88
CA PRO A 261 0.09 -12.07 5.63
C PRO A 261 -0.59 -13.16 4.78
N PRO A 262 -1.45 -12.85 3.79
CA PRO A 262 -2.02 -13.89 2.93
C PRO A 262 -1.00 -14.62 2.06
N MET A 263 0.15 -14.01 1.80
CA MET A 263 1.25 -14.67 1.08
C MET A 263 2.11 -15.51 2.03
N SER A 264 2.32 -15.05 3.27
CA SER A 264 2.97 -15.80 4.33
C SER A 264 2.21 -17.10 4.64
N ALA A 265 0.87 -17.05 4.63
CA ALA A 265 0.01 -18.23 4.82
C ALA A 265 0.22 -19.35 3.78
N ARG A 266 0.90 -19.05 2.65
CA ARG A 266 1.24 -20.05 1.61
C ARG A 266 2.59 -20.71 1.84
N ILE A 267 3.32 -20.31 2.88
CA ILE A 267 4.60 -20.89 3.29
C ILE A 267 4.33 -21.91 4.39
N THR A 268 4.86 -23.10 4.25
CA THR A 268 4.80 -24.11 5.30
C THR A 268 5.84 -23.79 6.36
N TYR A 269 5.43 -23.67 7.61
CA TYR A 269 6.32 -23.41 8.75
C TYR A 269 6.44 -24.65 9.62
N ASP A 270 7.68 -25.00 9.98
CA ASP A 270 8.01 -26.11 10.89
C ASP A 270 9.06 -25.65 11.91
N PRO A 271 8.73 -25.62 13.23
CA PRO A 271 7.40 -25.83 13.81
C PRO A 271 6.39 -24.74 13.33
N PRO A 272 5.08 -25.02 13.44
CA PRO A 272 4.03 -24.08 13.01
C PRO A 272 4.14 -22.70 13.67
N LEU A 273 3.62 -21.68 13.00
CA LEU A 273 3.52 -20.35 13.59
C LEU A 273 2.53 -20.33 14.77
N PRO A 274 2.67 -19.41 15.74
CA PRO A 274 1.69 -19.22 16.80
C PRO A 274 0.26 -19.05 16.25
N ALA A 275 -0.73 -19.58 16.97
CA ALA A 275 -2.13 -19.55 16.55
C ALA A 275 -2.63 -18.12 16.22
N SER A 276 -2.22 -17.12 17.01
CA SER A 276 -2.53 -15.71 16.76
C SER A 276 -1.98 -15.20 15.41
N ARG A 277 -0.82 -15.68 14.99
CA ARG A 277 -0.24 -15.33 13.69
C ARG A 277 -1.00 -16.01 12.55
N THR A 278 -1.29 -17.30 12.69
CA THR A 278 -2.08 -18.06 11.72
C THR A 278 -3.48 -17.45 11.55
N GLU A 279 -4.11 -17.01 12.64
CA GLU A 279 -5.39 -16.32 12.60
C GLU A 279 -5.31 -14.99 11.84
N LEU A 280 -4.28 -14.17 12.12
CA LEU A 280 -4.04 -12.94 11.35
C LEU A 280 -3.90 -13.22 9.84
N GLU A 281 -3.18 -14.26 9.47
CA GLU A 281 -2.96 -14.63 8.07
C GLU A 281 -4.25 -15.10 7.39
N ARG A 282 -5.10 -15.83 8.09
CA ARG A 282 -6.40 -16.30 7.60
C ARG A 282 -7.44 -15.17 7.52
N SER A 283 -7.42 -14.24 8.48
CA SER A 283 -8.37 -13.13 8.57
C SER A 283 -8.01 -11.93 7.69
N THR A 284 -6.88 -11.97 6.98
CA THR A 284 -6.48 -10.95 6.02
C THR A 284 -6.61 -11.44 4.59
N TYR A 285 -6.95 -10.53 3.66
CA TYR A 285 -6.98 -10.85 2.24
C TYR A 285 -6.36 -9.72 1.41
N MET A 286 -5.95 -10.05 0.19
CA MET A 286 -5.44 -9.06 -0.75
C MET A 286 -6.61 -8.37 -1.45
N GLY A 287 -6.60 -7.05 -1.47
CA GLY A 287 -7.52 -6.26 -2.29
C GLY A 287 -7.23 -6.43 -3.79
N SER A 288 -8.08 -5.86 -4.63
CA SER A 288 -7.92 -5.88 -6.08
C SER A 288 -7.97 -4.45 -6.61
N VAL A 289 -7.02 -4.10 -7.50
CA VAL A 289 -7.03 -2.83 -8.21
C VAL A 289 -6.56 -3.07 -9.63
N TYR A 290 -7.24 -2.45 -10.56
CA TYR A 290 -6.80 -2.30 -11.93
C TYR A 290 -6.34 -0.85 -12.12
N LYS A 291 -5.10 -0.68 -12.56
CA LYS A 291 -4.50 0.62 -12.84
C LYS A 291 -4.15 0.70 -14.32
N ALA A 292 -4.63 1.76 -14.97
CA ALA A 292 -4.27 2.07 -16.34
C ALA A 292 -3.67 3.48 -16.39
N ILE A 293 -2.60 3.65 -17.14
CA ILE A 293 -2.00 4.96 -17.40
C ILE A 293 -2.02 5.17 -18.91
N ALA A 294 -2.83 6.13 -19.35
CA ALA A 294 -2.83 6.58 -20.73
C ALA A 294 -1.77 7.68 -20.87
N VAL A 295 -0.83 7.48 -21.80
CA VAL A 295 0.29 8.39 -22.03
C VAL A 295 0.07 9.16 -23.32
N TYR A 296 0.22 10.48 -23.26
CA TYR A 296 0.05 11.41 -24.37
C TYR A 296 1.28 12.32 -24.49
N GLU A 297 1.55 12.86 -25.64
CA GLU A 297 2.67 13.81 -25.87
C GLU A 297 2.61 15.01 -24.91
N ARG A 298 1.42 15.44 -24.53
CA ARG A 298 1.18 16.55 -23.59
C ARG A 298 -0.13 16.39 -22.82
N PRO A 299 -0.23 16.93 -21.60
CA PRO A 299 -1.45 16.88 -20.77
C PRO A 299 -2.48 17.92 -21.23
N PHE A 300 -3.11 17.74 -22.41
CA PHE A 300 -4.04 18.67 -23.03
C PHE A 300 -5.32 18.90 -22.19
N TRP A 301 -5.69 17.94 -21.35
CA TRP A 301 -6.89 18.02 -20.48
C TRP A 301 -6.75 19.01 -19.32
N ARG A 302 -5.57 19.55 -19.06
CA ARG A 302 -5.36 20.51 -17.96
C ARG A 302 -6.17 21.79 -18.10
N GLN A 303 -6.61 22.13 -19.30
CA GLN A 303 -7.50 23.26 -19.56
C GLN A 303 -8.95 22.96 -19.17
N ASP A 304 -9.36 21.67 -19.17
CA ASP A 304 -10.73 21.21 -18.99
C ASP A 304 -10.99 20.57 -17.61
N HIS A 305 -9.99 20.53 -16.72
CA HIS A 305 -10.09 19.96 -15.37
C HIS A 305 -10.64 18.52 -15.33
N VAL A 306 -9.99 17.57 -15.97
CA VAL A 306 -10.46 16.20 -16.21
C VAL A 306 -10.26 15.23 -15.04
N GLU A 307 -9.62 15.64 -13.94
CA GLU A 307 -9.59 14.80 -12.76
C GLU A 307 -11.00 14.59 -12.22
N CYS A 308 -11.43 13.33 -12.15
CA CYS A 308 -12.81 13.01 -11.84
C CYS A 308 -12.96 11.67 -11.14
N THR A 309 -14.11 11.50 -10.50
CA THR A 309 -14.62 10.20 -10.06
C THR A 309 -15.67 9.74 -11.04
N LEU A 310 -15.51 8.55 -11.60
CA LEU A 310 -16.44 7.91 -12.53
C LEU A 310 -17.40 7.02 -11.75
N LEU A 311 -18.71 7.21 -11.94
CA LEU A 311 -19.75 6.40 -11.27
C LEU A 311 -20.31 5.30 -12.15
N GLY A 312 -19.85 5.18 -13.39
CA GLY A 312 -20.27 4.14 -14.32
C GLY A 312 -19.94 2.72 -13.87
N ASN A 313 -20.00 1.79 -14.78
CA ASN A 313 -19.51 0.44 -14.62
C ASN A 313 -18.47 0.14 -15.72
N PRO A 314 -17.18 0.04 -15.37
CA PRO A 314 -16.63 0.17 -14.01
C PRO A 314 -16.61 1.62 -13.49
N GLY A 315 -16.78 1.76 -12.16
CA GLY A 315 -16.51 3.00 -11.45
C GLY A 315 -15.01 3.14 -11.15
N GLY A 316 -14.57 4.39 -10.98
CA GLY A 316 -13.15 4.60 -10.74
C GLY A 316 -12.79 6.04 -10.45
N ALA A 317 -11.49 6.27 -10.23
CA ALA A 317 -10.93 7.60 -10.05
C ALA A 317 -9.86 7.88 -11.10
N VAL A 318 -9.84 9.11 -11.58
CA VAL A 318 -8.95 9.58 -12.65
C VAL A 318 -8.07 10.71 -12.12
N PHE A 319 -6.76 10.58 -12.35
CA PHE A 319 -5.74 11.49 -11.82
C PHE A 319 -4.78 11.94 -12.92
N ASP A 320 -4.42 13.22 -12.91
CA ASP A 320 -3.30 13.74 -13.70
C ASP A 320 -1.98 13.48 -12.95
N THR A 321 -1.25 12.48 -13.39
CA THR A 321 0.05 12.09 -12.81
C THR A 321 1.24 12.50 -13.69
N SER A 322 1.02 13.46 -14.60
CA SER A 322 2.04 13.93 -15.55
C SER A 322 3.21 14.61 -14.83
N PRO A 323 4.45 14.23 -15.11
CA PRO A 323 5.62 14.92 -14.57
C PRO A 323 5.74 16.34 -15.12
N PRO A 324 6.40 17.25 -14.39
CA PRO A 324 6.65 18.61 -14.85
C PRO A 324 7.44 18.62 -16.18
N GLY A 325 6.93 19.33 -17.18
CA GLY A 325 7.58 19.43 -18.49
C GLY A 325 7.61 18.16 -19.33
N GLY A 326 7.04 17.06 -18.83
CA GLY A 326 7.04 15.75 -19.49
C GLY A 326 5.73 15.45 -20.24
N PRO A 327 5.61 14.22 -20.75
CA PRO A 327 4.40 13.71 -21.38
C PRO A 327 3.19 13.74 -20.42
N GLY A 328 1.99 13.77 -21.02
CA GLY A 328 0.76 13.70 -20.26
C GLY A 328 0.47 12.27 -19.77
N HIS A 329 0.26 12.11 -18.47
CA HIS A 329 -0.12 10.84 -17.84
C HIS A 329 -1.50 10.95 -17.21
N LEU A 330 -2.46 10.21 -17.73
CA LEU A 330 -3.80 10.10 -17.19
C LEU A 330 -3.94 8.73 -16.53
N CYS A 331 -3.90 8.71 -15.20
CA CYS A 331 -4.00 7.50 -14.40
C CYS A 331 -5.45 7.21 -14.03
N VAL A 332 -5.93 6.03 -14.35
CA VAL A 332 -7.26 5.53 -13.98
C VAL A 332 -7.12 4.38 -13.01
N LEU A 333 -7.82 4.46 -11.89
CA LEU A 333 -7.93 3.39 -10.91
C LEU A 333 -9.36 2.84 -10.87
N VAL A 334 -9.48 1.54 -11.06
CA VAL A 334 -10.69 0.76 -10.79
C VAL A 334 -10.36 -0.24 -9.70
N ALA A 335 -11.17 -0.34 -8.65
CA ALA A 335 -10.82 -1.15 -7.49
C ALA A 335 -11.96 -2.08 -7.05
N GLY A 336 -11.67 -2.96 -6.10
CA GLY A 336 -12.65 -3.87 -5.53
C GLY A 336 -13.15 -4.95 -6.50
N PRO A 337 -14.44 -5.30 -6.44
CA PRO A 337 -15.04 -6.33 -7.30
C PRO A 337 -14.90 -6.01 -8.80
N GLU A 338 -15.08 -4.76 -9.20
CA GLU A 338 -15.04 -4.34 -10.60
C GLU A 338 -13.65 -4.48 -11.23
N ALA A 339 -12.58 -4.33 -10.44
CA ALA A 339 -11.23 -4.63 -10.92
C ALA A 339 -11.06 -6.10 -11.30
N ARG A 340 -11.72 -7.03 -10.57
CA ARG A 340 -11.70 -8.47 -10.90
C ARG A 340 -12.52 -8.80 -12.15
N GLU A 341 -13.59 -8.03 -12.40
CA GLU A 341 -14.36 -8.19 -13.64
C GLU A 341 -13.53 -7.77 -14.86
N LEU A 342 -12.74 -6.71 -14.74
CA LEU A 342 -11.82 -6.27 -15.80
C LEU A 342 -10.78 -7.36 -16.15
N ASP A 343 -10.37 -8.19 -15.21
CA ASP A 343 -9.41 -9.28 -15.46
C ASP A 343 -9.98 -10.36 -16.39
N ARG A 344 -11.31 -10.49 -16.48
CA ARG A 344 -11.99 -11.46 -17.34
C ARG A 344 -12.12 -11.01 -18.78
N LEU A 345 -11.92 -9.71 -19.04
CA LEU A 345 -12.01 -9.12 -20.37
C LEU A 345 -10.69 -9.29 -21.14
N ASP A 346 -10.76 -9.32 -22.44
CA ASP A 346 -9.57 -9.19 -23.27
C ASP A 346 -8.99 -7.77 -23.23
N ALA A 347 -7.80 -7.56 -23.78
CA ALA A 347 -7.08 -6.29 -23.71
C ALA A 347 -7.84 -5.13 -24.38
N ALA A 348 -8.54 -5.39 -25.49
CA ALA A 348 -9.28 -4.37 -26.24
C ALA A 348 -10.56 -3.97 -25.51
N GLU A 349 -11.33 -4.95 -25.03
CA GLU A 349 -12.53 -4.75 -24.21
C GLU A 349 -12.20 -4.01 -22.90
N ARG A 350 -11.15 -4.42 -22.22
CA ARG A 350 -10.64 -3.80 -20.99
C ARG A 350 -10.25 -2.33 -21.21
N ARG A 351 -9.52 -2.07 -22.30
CA ARG A 351 -9.17 -0.71 -22.71
C ARG A 351 -10.42 0.13 -22.95
N LYS A 352 -11.41 -0.40 -23.69
CA LYS A 352 -12.68 0.27 -23.96
C LYS A 352 -13.46 0.54 -22.70
N ALA A 353 -13.55 -0.42 -21.78
CA ALA A 353 -14.24 -0.27 -20.50
C ALA A 353 -13.63 0.84 -19.63
N VAL A 354 -12.31 0.91 -19.56
CA VAL A 354 -11.59 1.85 -18.67
C VAL A 354 -11.46 3.24 -19.27
N LEU A 355 -11.18 3.36 -20.57
CA LEU A 355 -10.94 4.67 -21.22
C LEU A 355 -12.16 5.23 -21.95
N GLY A 356 -13.11 4.39 -22.34
CA GLY A 356 -14.33 4.84 -23.01
C GLY A 356 -15.11 5.92 -22.24
N PRO A 357 -15.30 5.78 -20.93
CA PRO A 357 -15.97 6.78 -20.10
C PRO A 357 -15.27 8.14 -20.05
N LEU A 358 -13.99 8.23 -20.43
CA LEU A 358 -13.24 9.49 -20.45
C LEU A 358 -13.46 10.30 -21.73
N ALA A 359 -13.92 9.68 -22.81
CA ALA A 359 -14.10 10.35 -24.09
C ALA A 359 -15.09 11.53 -24.04
N PRO A 360 -16.31 11.42 -23.47
CA PRO A 360 -17.25 12.54 -23.40
C PRO A 360 -16.78 13.73 -22.56
N PRO A 361 -16.23 13.53 -21.33
CA PRO A 361 -15.74 14.65 -20.52
C PRO A 361 -14.54 15.37 -21.13
N MET A 362 -13.77 14.68 -21.98
CA MET A 362 -12.60 15.23 -22.66
C MET A 362 -12.95 15.84 -24.03
N SER A 363 -14.19 15.69 -24.49
CA SER A 363 -14.67 16.16 -25.79
C SER A 363 -15.37 17.52 -25.70
N GLY A 364 -14.83 18.49 -24.97
CA GLY A 364 -15.32 19.89 -25.04
C GLY A 364 -15.25 20.44 -26.45
N PRO A 365 -16.00 21.53 -26.80
CA PRO A 365 -16.13 22.07 -28.16
C PRO A 365 -14.82 22.38 -28.89
N ARG A 366 -13.69 22.40 -28.13
CA ARG A 366 -12.33 22.62 -28.68
C ARG A 366 -11.48 21.33 -28.74
N SER A 367 -11.98 20.19 -28.26
CA SER A 367 -11.21 18.95 -28.13
C SER A 367 -11.60 17.87 -29.12
N SER A 368 -12.77 17.93 -29.75
CA SER A 368 -13.29 16.93 -30.71
C SER A 368 -12.32 16.67 -31.88
N ASN A 369 -11.58 17.68 -32.33
CA ASN A 369 -10.56 17.55 -33.39
C ASN A 369 -9.20 17.03 -32.86
N ARG A 370 -8.96 17.00 -31.54
CA ARG A 370 -7.66 16.56 -30.97
C ARG A 370 -7.62 15.06 -30.71
N TRP A 371 -8.77 14.42 -30.47
CA TRP A 371 -8.86 12.97 -30.33
C TRP A 371 -8.68 12.24 -31.68
N ALA A 372 -9.17 12.83 -32.75
CA ALA A 372 -9.07 12.26 -34.10
C ALA A 372 -7.64 12.33 -34.68
N GLY A 373 -6.79 13.23 -34.18
CA GLY A 373 -5.42 13.45 -34.66
C GLY A 373 -4.31 12.86 -33.79
N THR A 374 -4.62 12.39 -32.57
CA THR A 374 -3.64 11.72 -31.71
C THR A 374 -3.53 10.25 -32.12
N ARG A 375 -2.32 9.80 -32.48
CA ARG A 375 -1.99 8.37 -32.58
C ARG A 375 -2.50 7.70 -31.32
N SER A 376 -3.01 6.47 -31.45
CA SER A 376 -3.48 5.67 -30.31
C SER A 376 -2.55 5.85 -29.11
N PRO A 377 -3.03 6.29 -27.93
CA PRO A 377 -2.16 6.50 -26.79
C PRO A 377 -1.44 5.18 -26.44
N GLY A 378 -0.18 5.26 -26.12
CA GLY A 378 0.53 4.16 -25.49
C GLY A 378 -0.14 3.87 -24.16
N ILE A 379 -0.67 2.67 -23.94
CA ILE A 379 -1.30 2.29 -22.70
C ILE A 379 -0.45 1.25 -22.03
N SER A 380 0.09 1.60 -20.87
CA SER A 380 0.67 0.65 -19.95
C SER A 380 -0.36 0.29 -18.90
N THR A 381 -0.69 -0.99 -18.79
CA THR A 381 -1.66 -1.50 -17.81
C THR A 381 -0.97 -2.52 -16.93
N SER A 382 -1.20 -2.43 -15.63
CA SER A 382 -0.90 -3.54 -14.73
C SER A 382 -2.19 -4.04 -14.11
N THR A 383 -2.43 -5.31 -14.25
CA THR A 383 -3.34 -6.08 -13.39
C THR A 383 -2.54 -6.59 -12.21
N SER A 384 -2.36 -5.79 -11.18
CA SER A 384 -1.81 -6.34 -9.96
C SER A 384 -2.95 -6.86 -9.09
N ALA A 385 -3.14 -8.17 -9.09
CA ALA A 385 -4.00 -8.90 -8.16
C ALA A 385 -3.51 -8.78 -6.69
N ALA A 386 -2.74 -7.74 -6.38
CA ALA A 386 -2.06 -7.65 -5.11
C ALA A 386 -1.83 -6.21 -4.68
N VAL A 387 -2.88 -5.47 -4.36
CA VAL A 387 -2.72 -4.21 -3.66
C VAL A 387 -3.38 -4.24 -2.30
N THR A 388 -2.55 -4.31 -1.43
CA THR A 388 -2.23 -3.56 -0.27
C THR A 388 -3.33 -2.83 0.44
N ARG A 389 -4.10 -3.48 1.25
CA ARG A 389 -4.37 -3.06 2.63
C ARG A 389 -4.91 -4.24 3.39
N HIS A 390 -4.36 -4.48 4.54
CA HIS A 390 -4.82 -5.48 5.48
C HIS A 390 -6.21 -5.06 5.98
N CYS A 391 -7.24 -5.52 5.30
CA CYS A 391 -8.58 -5.46 5.83
C CYS A 391 -8.79 -6.72 6.63
N ARG A 392 -9.02 -6.59 7.93
CA ARG A 392 -9.42 -7.70 8.76
C ARG A 392 -10.82 -8.13 8.36
N THR A 393 -10.99 -9.41 8.09
CA THR A 393 -12.31 -10.01 8.06
C THR A 393 -12.85 -10.11 9.50
N TRP A 394 -14.12 -10.06 9.62
CA TRP A 394 -15.07 -10.12 10.74
C TRP A 394 -14.65 -10.74 12.10
N GLU A 395 -13.70 -11.68 12.21
CA GLU A 395 -13.54 -12.52 13.42
C GLU A 395 -12.22 -12.35 14.20
N ALA A 396 -11.52 -11.21 14.09
CA ALA A 396 -10.30 -11.03 14.88
C ALA A 396 -10.62 -10.56 16.31
N PRO A 397 -10.18 -11.30 17.35
CA PRO A 397 -10.29 -10.83 18.73
C PRO A 397 -9.55 -9.50 18.92
N THR A 398 -10.13 -8.62 19.72
CA THR A 398 -9.67 -7.26 20.02
C THR A 398 -8.28 -7.18 20.66
N ASP A 399 -7.73 -8.29 21.10
CA ASP A 399 -6.48 -8.35 21.88
C ASP A 399 -5.18 -8.41 21.02
N ILE A 400 -5.29 -8.63 19.72
CA ILE A 400 -4.11 -8.79 18.84
C ILE A 400 -3.41 -7.45 18.55
N LEU A 401 -4.03 -6.31 18.87
CA LEU A 401 -3.43 -4.97 18.68
C LEU A 401 -2.43 -4.56 19.78
N ARG A 402 -2.24 -5.36 20.82
CA ARG A 402 -1.28 -5.10 21.90
C ARG A 402 -0.13 -6.10 21.91
N CYS A 403 0.63 -6.20 20.86
CA CYS A 403 2.00 -6.71 21.00
C CYS A 403 2.85 -5.61 21.64
N ARG A 404 2.84 -5.55 22.97
CA ARG A 404 3.93 -4.95 23.73
C ARG A 404 5.18 -5.79 23.44
N PRO A 405 6.36 -5.19 23.20
CA PRO A 405 7.60 -5.93 23.24
C PRO A 405 7.72 -6.54 24.63
N SER A 406 7.73 -7.86 24.73
CA SER A 406 8.08 -8.56 25.94
C SER A 406 9.51 -8.18 26.30
N ARG A 407 9.68 -7.46 27.37
CA ARG A 407 11.00 -7.32 28.02
C ARG A 407 11.43 -8.72 28.41
N SER A 408 12.50 -9.20 27.82
CA SER A 408 13.18 -10.40 28.26
C SER A 408 13.61 -10.20 29.72
N ALA A 409 12.99 -10.95 30.61
CA ALA A 409 13.46 -11.09 31.98
C ALA A 409 14.75 -11.93 31.96
N THR A 410 15.87 -11.27 32.08
CA THR A 410 17.09 -11.92 32.59
C THR A 410 17.03 -11.86 34.11
N SER A 411 16.64 -12.97 34.69
CA SER A 411 16.76 -13.22 36.12
C SER A 411 18.18 -13.75 36.42
N THR A 412 18.90 -13.05 37.25
CA THR A 412 19.87 -13.67 38.16
C THR A 412 19.77 -12.96 39.49
N GLY A 413 19.26 -13.67 40.48
CA GLY A 413 19.23 -13.24 41.87
C GLY A 413 20.59 -13.22 42.52
N PRO A 414 20.71 -12.90 43.83
CA PRO A 414 20.33 -13.85 44.88
C PRO A 414 19.59 -13.24 46.08
N GLU A 415 18.95 -14.14 46.80
CA GLU A 415 18.29 -13.99 48.07
C GLU A 415 19.10 -13.23 49.15
N ARG A 416 18.38 -12.39 49.95
CA ARG A 416 18.54 -12.35 51.42
C ARG A 416 17.24 -11.94 52.11
N ARG A 417 16.90 -12.69 53.13
CA ARG A 417 15.77 -12.62 54.06
C ARG A 417 15.95 -11.56 55.16
N PRO A 418 14.95 -11.38 56.03
CA PRO A 418 14.52 -10.10 56.54
C PRO A 418 14.85 -9.88 58.04
N ARG A 419 14.58 -8.66 58.55
CA ARG A 419 14.08 -8.34 59.91
C ARG A 419 13.98 -6.84 60.08
N ALA A 420 12.80 -6.38 60.31
CA ALA A 420 12.13 -6.03 61.56
C ALA A 420 12.60 -4.70 62.23
N SER A 421 11.62 -3.89 62.43
CA SER A 421 11.29 -3.01 63.60
C SER A 421 11.29 -1.50 63.33
N THR A 422 10.10 -0.97 63.46
CA THR A 422 9.64 0.37 63.82
C THR A 422 10.21 0.83 65.21
N PRO A 423 10.04 2.08 65.75
CA PRO A 423 9.26 3.21 65.26
C PRO A 423 9.84 4.64 65.61
N ALA A 424 9.08 5.64 65.23
CA ALA A 424 8.74 6.89 65.92
C ALA A 424 9.59 8.15 65.78
N THR A 425 8.95 9.14 65.43
CA THR A 425 8.66 10.50 65.98
C THR A 425 9.26 11.69 65.29
N SER A 426 8.41 12.47 64.80
CA SER A 426 7.98 13.85 65.15
C SER A 426 8.60 15.03 64.44
N ARG A 427 7.66 15.87 64.02
CA ARG A 427 7.63 17.33 63.94
C ARG A 427 8.15 18.05 62.69
N ALA A 428 7.19 18.61 62.03
CA ALA A 428 7.25 19.90 61.33
C ALA A 428 7.50 21.04 62.36
N PRO A 429 7.75 22.29 62.03
CA PRO A 429 7.13 23.05 60.95
C PRO A 429 7.95 24.17 60.32
N SER A 430 7.30 24.93 59.47
CA SER A 430 7.44 26.35 59.15
C SER A 430 8.11 26.81 57.86
N ASN A 431 7.25 27.29 57.02
CA ASN A 431 7.39 28.38 56.04
C ASN A 431 7.77 29.68 56.79
N PRO A 432 8.29 30.77 56.20
CA PRO A 432 7.71 31.40 55.01
C PRO A 432 8.63 32.24 54.10
N ALA A 433 8.09 32.57 52.95
CA ALA A 433 7.99 33.92 52.34
C ALA A 433 9.15 34.55 51.54
N SER A 434 8.73 34.95 50.36
CA SER A 434 9.00 36.26 49.66
C SER A 434 10.35 36.41 48.98
N ALA A 435 10.47 36.88 47.84
CA ALA A 435 9.92 37.92 47.03
C ALA A 435 10.75 38.17 45.76
N ARG A 436 10.02 38.49 44.69
CA ARG A 436 10.30 39.56 43.70
C ARG A 436 11.51 39.58 42.77
N ARG A 437 11.07 39.61 41.48
CA ARG A 437 11.42 40.57 40.40
C ARG A 437 12.89 40.63 39.93
N THR A 438 13.13 40.61 38.73
CA THR A 438 13.02 41.41 37.51
C THR A 438 14.18 41.07 36.58
N ARG A 439 13.96 40.80 35.41
CA ARG A 439 14.06 41.44 34.11
C ARG A 439 13.88 40.43 33.01
#